data_c2634d019bc22ea9f8d582cf18df4783
#
_entry.id   c2634d019bc22ea9f8d582cf18df4783
#
_cell.length_a   1.000
_cell.length_b   1.000
_cell.length_c   1.000
_cell.angle_alpha   90.00
_cell.angle_beta   90.00
_cell.angle_gamma   90.00
#
_symmetry.space_group_name_H-M   'P 1'
#
loop_
_entity.id
_entity.type
_entity.pdbx_description
1 polymer ?
#
loop_
_entity_poly.entity_id
_entity_poly.type
_entity_poly.pdbx_seq_one_letter_code
_entity_poly.pdbx_strand_id
1 'polypeptide(L)'
;AEIIRIKKPKAIFLENVRHLYKHDNGRTFALIQKILTEELGYKIDHQIVKATDHGLPQHRPRLFIVGFRDHDVEFEFPLKRELMFTMSDVWEGKVDRTVGFTLRVGGKASPITDRRNWDGYWVDGEVRRLTPRECERLQGFPDDWSQIPWKGKSVEDCPDGPRYKACGNSMAVPVMRWIGARIQKVDQIIKANPTVDN
;
A
#
# COMPACT_ATOMS: atom_id res chain seq x y z
N ALA A 1 1.58 14.32 -12.46
CA ALA A 1 0.66 15.18 -13.24
C ALA A 1 0.87 15.00 -14.75
N GLU A 2 2.11 15.04 -15.26
CA GLU A 2 2.40 15.04 -16.71
C GLU A 2 1.86 13.80 -17.45
N ILE A 3 2.06 12.60 -16.93
CA ILE A 3 1.51 11.38 -17.50
C ILE A 3 -0.03 11.45 -17.57
N ILE A 4 -0.67 11.96 -16.53
CA ILE A 4 -2.12 12.09 -16.46
C ILE A 4 -2.59 13.11 -17.51
N ARG A 5 -1.89 14.23 -17.66
CA ARG A 5 -2.19 15.27 -18.67
C ARG A 5 -2.14 14.72 -20.09
N ILE A 6 -1.11 13.92 -20.41
CA ILE A 6 -0.92 13.34 -21.75
C ILE A 6 -1.89 12.20 -22.02
N LYS A 7 -2.01 11.25 -21.08
CA LYS A 7 -2.77 10.00 -21.28
C LYS A 7 -4.27 10.16 -20.99
N LYS A 8 -4.65 11.17 -20.22
CA LYS A 8 -6.05 11.46 -19.84
C LYS A 8 -6.85 10.20 -19.46
N PRO A 9 -6.38 9.35 -18.53
CA PRO A 9 -7.10 8.15 -18.16
C PRO A 9 -8.47 8.49 -17.59
N LYS A 10 -9.47 7.61 -17.77
CA LYS A 10 -10.82 7.82 -17.20
C LYS A 10 -10.82 7.81 -15.66
N ALA A 11 -9.96 7.02 -15.08
CA ALA A 11 -9.77 6.95 -13.63
C ALA A 11 -8.29 7.03 -13.26
N ILE A 12 -7.99 7.62 -12.12
CA ILE A 12 -6.67 7.66 -11.50
C ILE A 12 -6.71 7.03 -10.12
N PHE A 13 -5.64 6.33 -9.77
CA PHE A 13 -5.42 5.78 -8.44
C PHE A 13 -3.98 6.05 -8.03
N LEU A 14 -3.80 6.87 -7.00
CA LEU A 14 -2.50 7.30 -6.52
C LEU A 14 -2.30 6.91 -5.06
N GLU A 15 -1.10 6.51 -4.69
CA GLU A 15 -0.72 6.16 -3.32
C GLU A 15 0.51 6.94 -2.90
N ASN A 16 0.53 7.32 -1.63
CA ASN A 16 1.71 7.92 -1.02
C ASN A 16 1.77 7.67 0.50
N VAL A 17 2.89 7.99 1.10
CA VAL A 17 3.02 7.94 2.56
C VAL A 17 2.10 8.95 3.22
N ARG A 18 1.56 8.60 4.41
CA ARG A 18 0.66 9.47 5.19
C ARG A 18 1.21 10.90 5.38
N HIS A 19 2.54 11.03 5.47
CA HIS A 19 3.17 12.34 5.73
C HIS A 19 2.92 13.36 4.62
N LEU A 20 2.69 12.93 3.37
CA LEU A 20 2.37 13.83 2.26
C LEU A 20 1.16 14.72 2.56
N TYR A 21 0.16 14.20 3.29
CA TYR A 21 -1.04 14.97 3.66
C TYR A 21 -0.75 16.20 4.53
N LYS A 22 0.31 16.12 5.36
CA LYS A 22 0.73 17.22 6.24
C LYS A 22 2.03 17.90 5.81
N HIS A 23 2.63 17.44 4.72
CA HIS A 23 3.89 17.99 4.23
C HIS A 23 3.74 19.48 3.91
N ASP A 24 4.71 20.27 4.39
CA ASP A 24 4.72 21.73 4.21
C ASP A 24 3.41 22.39 4.68
N ASN A 25 2.97 22.05 5.89
CA ASN A 25 1.71 22.51 6.50
C ASN A 25 0.46 22.25 5.60
N GLY A 26 0.47 21.15 4.83
CA GLY A 26 -0.61 20.77 3.93
C GLY A 26 -0.55 21.40 2.54
N ARG A 27 0.34 22.38 2.30
CA ARG A 27 0.45 23.08 1.02
C ARG A 27 0.74 22.16 -0.15
N THR A 28 1.61 21.16 0.05
CA THR A 28 1.95 20.18 -0.99
C THR A 28 0.72 19.39 -1.42
N PHE A 29 -0.08 18.93 -0.47
CA PHE A 29 -1.28 18.15 -0.78
C PHE A 29 -2.36 19.04 -1.44
N ALA A 30 -2.55 20.27 -0.96
CA ALA A 30 -3.46 21.24 -1.56
C ALA A 30 -3.08 21.56 -3.03
N LEU A 31 -1.78 21.68 -3.32
CA LEU A 31 -1.32 21.86 -4.70
C LEU A 31 -1.63 20.63 -5.58
N ILE A 32 -1.41 19.41 -5.06
CA ILE A 32 -1.76 18.18 -5.79
C ILE A 32 -3.27 18.15 -6.08
N GLN A 33 -4.10 18.46 -5.08
CA GLN A 33 -5.55 18.52 -5.27
C GLN A 33 -5.91 19.52 -6.36
N LYS A 34 -5.40 20.74 -6.27
CA LYS A 34 -5.66 21.80 -7.27
C LYS A 34 -5.30 21.35 -8.68
N ILE A 35 -4.11 20.76 -8.87
CA ILE A 35 -3.69 20.28 -10.20
C ILE A 35 -4.65 19.19 -10.71
N LEU A 36 -5.02 18.23 -9.86
CA LEU A 36 -5.87 17.12 -10.28
C LEU A 36 -7.31 17.59 -10.60
N THR A 37 -7.85 18.52 -9.82
CA THR A 37 -9.24 18.98 -9.98
C THR A 37 -9.35 20.11 -11.00
N GLU A 38 -8.61 21.22 -10.82
CA GLU A 38 -8.80 22.42 -11.62
C GLU A 38 -8.09 22.36 -12.98
N GLU A 39 -6.85 21.79 -13.03
CA GLU A 39 -6.10 21.74 -14.28
C GLU A 39 -6.37 20.50 -15.12
N LEU A 40 -6.63 19.34 -14.46
CA LEU A 40 -6.77 18.06 -15.13
C LEU A 40 -8.21 17.54 -15.18
N GLY A 41 -9.17 18.20 -14.50
CA GLY A 41 -10.59 17.93 -14.59
C GLY A 41 -11.03 16.64 -13.90
N TYR A 42 -10.33 16.19 -12.85
CA TYR A 42 -10.75 15.01 -12.09
C TYR A 42 -11.56 15.39 -10.86
N LYS A 43 -12.69 14.74 -10.65
CA LYS A 43 -13.31 14.68 -9.32
C LYS A 43 -12.55 13.67 -8.49
N ILE A 44 -11.98 14.09 -7.36
CA ILE A 44 -11.12 13.22 -6.54
C ILE A 44 -11.67 13.03 -5.15
N ASP A 45 -11.49 11.81 -4.63
CA ASP A 45 -11.67 11.44 -3.23
C ASP A 45 -10.35 10.96 -2.66
N HIS A 46 -10.11 11.19 -1.37
CA HIS A 46 -8.88 10.76 -0.74
C HIS A 46 -9.12 10.31 0.71
N GLN A 47 -8.34 9.32 1.14
CA GLN A 47 -8.38 8.82 2.50
C GLN A 47 -7.04 8.26 2.94
N ILE A 48 -6.73 8.37 4.25
CA ILE A 48 -5.63 7.65 4.87
C ILE A 48 -6.18 6.28 5.33
N VAL A 49 -5.73 5.22 4.66
CA VAL A 49 -6.12 3.84 4.95
C VAL A 49 -4.96 3.10 5.59
N LYS A 50 -5.23 2.30 6.62
CA LYS A 50 -4.25 1.44 7.27
C LYS A 50 -4.44 -0.01 6.81
N ALA A 51 -3.36 -0.76 6.68
CA ALA A 51 -3.45 -2.19 6.36
C ALA A 51 -4.21 -2.98 7.46
N THR A 52 -4.09 -2.55 8.72
CA THR A 52 -4.86 -3.11 9.85
C THR A 52 -6.37 -2.96 9.68
N ASP A 53 -6.82 -1.90 9.04
CA ASP A 53 -8.25 -1.65 8.80
C ASP A 53 -8.80 -2.56 7.68
N HIS A 54 -7.96 -3.41 7.09
CA HIS A 54 -8.30 -4.32 5.99
C HIS A 54 -7.76 -5.74 6.20
N GLY A 55 -7.62 -6.16 7.45
CA GLY A 55 -7.36 -7.54 7.85
C GLY A 55 -5.89 -7.93 7.99
N LEU A 56 -4.93 -7.08 7.62
CA LEU A 56 -3.51 -7.40 7.77
C LEU A 56 -2.92 -6.87 9.08
N PRO A 57 -2.09 -7.64 9.78
CA PRO A 57 -1.49 -7.22 11.05
C PRO A 57 -0.28 -6.31 10.84
N GLN A 58 -0.40 -5.29 9.97
CA GLN A 58 0.67 -4.33 9.69
C GLN A 58 0.22 -2.90 9.93
N HIS A 59 0.93 -2.17 10.78
CA HIS A 59 0.72 -0.73 10.95
C HIS A 59 1.30 0.04 9.76
N ARG A 60 0.56 0.09 8.64
CA ARG A 60 0.96 0.74 7.40
C ARG A 60 -0.10 1.77 6.94
N PRO A 61 -0.10 2.97 7.51
CA PRO A 61 -0.97 4.04 7.02
C PRO A 61 -0.45 4.60 5.70
N ARG A 62 -1.34 4.72 4.70
CA ARG A 62 -1.05 5.30 3.39
C ARG A 62 -2.16 6.25 2.98
N LEU A 63 -1.78 7.33 2.33
CA LEU A 63 -2.72 8.24 1.65
C LEU A 63 -3.04 7.64 0.29
N PHE A 64 -4.32 7.44 0.03
CA PHE A 64 -4.84 7.05 -1.27
C PHE A 64 -5.67 8.18 -1.85
N ILE A 65 -5.53 8.41 -3.15
CA ILE A 65 -6.32 9.36 -3.93
C ILE A 65 -6.91 8.59 -5.10
N VAL A 66 -8.22 8.64 -5.25
CA VAL A 66 -8.94 8.07 -6.38
C VAL A 66 -9.63 9.22 -7.10
N GLY A 67 -9.61 9.24 -8.42
CA GLY A 67 -10.27 10.28 -9.19
C GLY A 67 -10.87 9.73 -10.47
N PHE A 68 -11.98 10.35 -10.90
CA PHE A 68 -12.64 10.08 -12.17
C PHE A 68 -12.71 11.36 -12.97
N ARG A 69 -12.40 11.26 -14.28
CA ARG A 69 -12.46 12.37 -15.20
C ARG A 69 -13.83 12.40 -15.88
N ASP A 70 -14.34 13.61 -16.08
CA ASP A 70 -15.56 13.88 -16.86
C ASP A 70 -16.85 13.24 -16.31
N HIS A 71 -16.84 12.81 -15.03
CA HIS A 71 -18.01 12.19 -14.41
C HIS A 71 -18.24 12.73 -13.00
N ASP A 72 -19.48 13.09 -12.72
CA ASP A 72 -19.92 13.47 -11.39
C ASP A 72 -20.36 12.21 -10.61
N VAL A 73 -19.38 11.39 -10.26
CA VAL A 73 -19.58 10.16 -9.49
C VAL A 73 -18.98 10.32 -8.11
N GLU A 74 -19.59 9.69 -7.11
CA GLU A 74 -19.07 9.60 -5.76
C GLU A 74 -18.27 8.31 -5.61
N PHE A 75 -17.09 8.44 -5.00
CA PHE A 75 -16.25 7.30 -4.63
C PHE A 75 -16.18 7.19 -3.12
N GLU A 76 -16.68 6.09 -2.59
CA GLU A 76 -16.58 5.78 -1.19
C GLU A 76 -15.43 4.81 -0.93
N PHE A 77 -14.51 5.19 -0.05
CA PHE A 77 -13.50 4.28 0.44
C PHE A 77 -14.14 3.16 1.27
N PRO A 78 -13.54 1.94 1.22
CA PRO A 78 -14.08 0.79 1.95
C PRO A 78 -14.10 1.02 3.46
N LEU A 79 -15.16 0.54 4.12
CA LEU A 79 -15.28 0.55 5.57
C LEU A 79 -14.19 -0.31 6.21
N LYS A 80 -13.81 0.06 7.42
CA LYS A 80 -12.87 -0.73 8.22
C LYS A 80 -13.40 -2.12 8.48
N ARG A 81 -12.47 -3.08 8.50
CA ARG A 81 -12.70 -4.47 8.88
C ARG A 81 -11.81 -4.84 10.05
N GLU A 82 -12.23 -5.81 10.82
CA GLU A 82 -11.41 -6.40 11.86
C GLU A 82 -10.17 -7.09 11.28
N LEU A 83 -9.16 -7.29 12.12
CA LEU A 83 -7.99 -8.08 11.76
C LEU A 83 -8.43 -9.52 11.46
N MET A 84 -8.05 -10.01 10.29
CA MET A 84 -8.25 -11.40 9.89
C MET A 84 -7.07 -12.29 10.31
N PHE A 85 -5.92 -11.68 10.51
CA PHE A 85 -4.66 -12.31 10.86
C PHE A 85 -3.97 -11.51 11.97
N THR A 86 -3.18 -12.20 12.77
CA THR A 86 -2.28 -11.61 13.75
C THR A 86 -0.83 -11.79 13.32
N MET A 87 0.10 -11.22 14.05
CA MET A 87 1.52 -11.48 13.76
C MET A 87 1.89 -12.95 13.95
N SER A 88 1.18 -13.69 14.81
CA SER A 88 1.39 -15.13 14.99
C SER A 88 1.04 -15.94 13.73
N ASP A 89 0.13 -15.46 12.90
CA ASP A 89 -0.23 -16.11 11.63
C ASP A 89 0.78 -15.79 10.51
N VAL A 90 1.51 -14.69 10.65
CA VAL A 90 2.53 -14.26 9.68
C VAL A 90 3.87 -14.96 9.93
N TRP A 91 4.19 -15.17 11.20
CA TRP A 91 5.50 -15.63 11.65
C TRP A 91 5.66 -17.14 11.68
N GLU A 92 6.89 -17.53 11.42
CA GLU A 92 7.38 -18.88 11.67
C GLU A 92 7.95 -18.95 13.10
N GLY A 93 7.06 -18.89 14.12
CA GLY A 93 7.41 -18.86 15.55
C GLY A 93 6.43 -18.05 16.40
N LYS A 94 6.64 -18.03 17.72
CA LYS A 94 5.85 -17.23 18.65
C LYS A 94 6.38 -15.80 18.70
N VAL A 95 5.53 -14.83 18.42
CA VAL A 95 5.85 -13.42 18.46
C VAL A 95 5.07 -12.69 19.56
N ASP A 96 5.71 -11.71 20.19
CA ASP A 96 5.20 -10.98 21.37
C ASP A 96 4.18 -9.88 21.05
N ARG A 97 3.74 -9.74 19.80
CA ARG A 97 2.81 -8.67 19.41
C ARG A 97 1.78 -9.11 18.38
N THR A 98 0.64 -8.45 18.43
CA THR A 98 -0.49 -8.71 17.51
C THR A 98 -0.33 -8.02 16.16
N VAL A 99 0.28 -6.84 16.13
CA VAL A 99 0.42 -6.00 14.93
C VAL A 99 1.89 -5.62 14.70
N GLY A 100 2.36 -5.87 13.48
CA GLY A 100 3.71 -5.54 13.05
C GLY A 100 3.90 -4.09 12.63
N PHE A 101 5.15 -3.71 12.51
CA PHE A 101 5.53 -2.38 12.00
C PHE A 101 5.32 -2.26 10.48
N THR A 102 5.35 -1.03 9.99
CA THR A 102 5.42 -0.76 8.55
C THR A 102 6.71 -1.33 7.97
N LEU A 103 6.62 -2.21 6.97
CA LEU A 103 7.79 -2.63 6.20
C LEU A 103 8.40 -1.44 5.46
N ARG A 104 9.72 -1.33 5.52
CA ARG A 104 10.49 -0.26 4.87
C ARG A 104 11.59 -0.86 3.99
N VAL A 105 12.04 -0.09 3.01
CA VAL A 105 13.21 -0.43 2.21
C VAL A 105 14.46 -0.01 2.97
N GLY A 106 15.29 -0.98 3.36
CA GLY A 106 16.60 -0.77 3.93
C GLY A 106 16.58 -0.12 5.32
N GLY A 107 16.89 -0.88 6.34
CA GLY A 107 17.37 -0.36 7.61
C GLY A 107 18.85 0.00 7.47
N LYS A 108 19.28 1.19 7.87
CA LYS A 108 20.69 1.45 8.12
C LYS A 108 21.14 0.52 9.25
N ALA A 109 22.39 0.14 9.23
CA ALA A 109 23.08 -0.83 10.07
C ALA A 109 23.06 -0.60 11.59
N SER A 110 21.89 -0.29 12.17
CA SER A 110 21.74 -0.36 13.62
C SER A 110 21.71 -1.82 14.04
N PRO A 111 22.40 -2.20 15.12
CA PRO A 111 22.29 -3.53 15.67
C PRO A 111 20.82 -3.90 15.88
N ILE A 112 20.46 -5.14 15.62
CA ILE A 112 19.09 -5.64 15.78
C ILE A 112 18.57 -5.47 17.21
N THR A 113 19.47 -5.42 18.18
CA THR A 113 19.23 -5.19 19.61
C THR A 113 18.95 -3.74 19.96
N ASP A 114 19.16 -2.77 19.05
CA ASP A 114 18.82 -1.38 19.32
C ASP A 114 17.29 -1.24 19.39
N ARG A 115 16.77 -0.80 20.55
CA ARG A 115 15.32 -0.58 20.77
C ARG A 115 14.70 0.41 19.78
N ARG A 116 15.50 1.22 19.10
CA ARG A 116 15.08 2.11 18.01
C ARG A 116 14.99 1.39 16.66
N ASN A 117 15.41 0.13 16.60
CA ASN A 117 15.34 -0.69 15.43
C ASN A 117 13.92 -1.27 15.30
N TRP A 118 13.12 -0.64 14.46
CA TRP A 118 11.70 -0.97 14.21
C TRP A 118 11.50 -2.29 13.44
N ASP A 119 12.54 -2.92 12.93
CA ASP A 119 12.49 -4.18 12.18
C ASP A 119 12.93 -5.41 13.01
N GLY A 120 13.27 -5.23 14.30
CA GLY A 120 13.52 -6.31 15.23
C GLY A 120 12.26 -6.77 15.96
N TYR A 121 12.09 -8.08 16.05
CA TYR A 121 10.97 -8.72 16.75
C TYR A 121 11.48 -9.78 17.69
N TRP A 122 10.81 -9.95 18.85
CA TRP A 122 11.01 -11.09 19.73
C TRP A 122 10.25 -12.30 19.18
N VAL A 123 10.98 -13.35 18.85
CA VAL A 123 10.43 -14.59 18.31
C VAL A 123 11.09 -15.74 19.04
N ASP A 124 10.30 -16.58 19.69
CA ASP A 124 10.76 -17.74 20.47
C ASP A 124 11.89 -17.40 21.48
N GLY A 125 11.83 -16.19 22.06
CA GLY A 125 12.81 -15.72 23.05
C GLY A 125 14.05 -15.04 22.48
N GLU A 126 14.16 -14.91 21.16
CA GLU A 126 15.26 -14.23 20.49
C GLU A 126 14.79 -13.05 19.65
N VAL A 127 15.66 -12.05 19.47
CA VAL A 127 15.39 -10.89 18.60
C VAL A 127 15.88 -11.20 17.19
N ARG A 128 14.95 -11.27 16.24
CA ARG A 128 15.30 -11.43 14.83
C ARG A 128 14.46 -10.54 13.90
N ARG A 129 14.89 -10.42 12.66
CA ARG A 129 14.14 -9.76 11.58
C ARG A 129 13.14 -10.73 10.95
N LEU A 130 12.15 -10.15 10.27
CA LEU A 130 11.28 -10.89 9.36
C LEU A 130 12.10 -11.54 8.25
N THR A 131 11.74 -12.76 7.88
CA THR A 131 12.22 -13.39 6.63
C THR A 131 11.51 -12.72 5.44
N PRO A 132 12.00 -12.87 4.19
CA PRO A 132 11.29 -12.38 3.01
C PRO A 132 9.86 -12.93 2.90
N ARG A 133 9.66 -14.22 3.20
CA ARG A 133 8.35 -14.88 3.22
C ARG A 133 7.39 -14.25 4.24
N GLU A 134 7.88 -13.99 5.44
CA GLU A 134 7.10 -13.28 6.46
C GLU A 134 6.76 -11.84 6.03
N CYS A 135 7.66 -11.16 5.33
CA CYS A 135 7.37 -9.86 4.73
C CYS A 135 6.29 -9.93 3.66
N GLU A 136 6.30 -10.96 2.83
CA GLU A 136 5.27 -11.22 1.81
C GLU A 136 3.91 -11.44 2.47
N ARG A 137 3.83 -12.32 3.46
CA ARG A 137 2.61 -12.57 4.25
C ARG A 137 2.09 -11.29 4.90
N LEU A 138 2.98 -10.48 5.48
CA LEU A 138 2.62 -9.20 6.13
C LEU A 138 2.07 -8.17 5.15
N GLN A 139 2.37 -8.28 3.86
CA GLN A 139 1.78 -7.47 2.78
C GLN A 139 0.56 -8.14 2.13
N GLY A 140 0.27 -9.41 2.48
CA GLY A 140 -0.84 -10.19 1.92
C GLY A 140 -0.53 -10.85 0.58
N PHE A 141 0.76 -11.02 0.25
CA PHE A 141 1.21 -11.85 -0.86
C PHE A 141 1.23 -13.34 -0.47
N PRO A 142 1.11 -14.25 -1.45
CA PRO A 142 1.44 -15.64 -1.23
C PRO A 142 2.92 -15.84 -0.83
N ASP A 143 3.22 -16.97 -0.20
CA ASP A 143 4.59 -17.34 0.12
C ASP A 143 5.46 -17.37 -1.13
N ASP A 144 6.69 -16.90 -0.99
CA ASP A 144 7.71 -16.87 -2.02
C ASP A 144 7.34 -16.14 -3.31
N TRP A 145 6.31 -15.28 -3.27
CA TRP A 145 5.86 -14.47 -4.41
C TRP A 145 6.96 -13.62 -5.03
N SER A 146 7.89 -13.10 -4.25
CA SER A 146 9.02 -12.30 -4.72
C SER A 146 10.27 -13.12 -5.02
N GLN A 147 10.23 -14.44 -4.87
CA GLN A 147 11.31 -15.35 -5.19
C GLN A 147 11.30 -15.69 -6.67
N ILE A 148 11.98 -14.86 -7.45
CA ILE A 148 12.03 -14.93 -8.91
C ILE A 148 13.48 -14.99 -9.40
N PRO A 149 13.76 -15.43 -10.64
CA PRO A 149 15.10 -15.32 -11.21
C PRO A 149 15.63 -13.89 -11.12
N TRP A 150 16.87 -13.72 -10.68
CA TRP A 150 17.43 -12.38 -10.45
C TRP A 150 18.84 -12.25 -11.04
N LYS A 151 19.02 -11.37 -12.03
CA LYS A 151 20.32 -11.04 -12.64
C LYS A 151 21.14 -12.27 -13.01
N GLY A 152 20.54 -13.24 -13.69
CA GLY A 152 21.18 -14.48 -14.13
C GLY A 152 21.26 -15.58 -13.08
N LYS A 153 20.76 -15.37 -11.88
CA LYS A 153 20.59 -16.41 -10.84
C LYS A 153 19.27 -17.15 -11.02
N SER A 154 19.24 -18.40 -10.59
CA SER A 154 18.01 -19.20 -10.56
C SER A 154 17.01 -18.67 -9.52
N VAL A 155 15.80 -19.24 -9.48
CA VAL A 155 14.79 -18.92 -8.48
C VAL A 155 15.29 -19.25 -7.07
N GLU A 156 15.95 -20.41 -6.93
CA GLU A 156 16.49 -20.92 -5.66
C GLU A 156 17.60 -20.01 -5.10
N ASP A 157 18.39 -19.41 -6.00
CA ASP A 157 19.47 -18.49 -5.66
C ASP A 157 19.05 -17.03 -5.60
N CYS A 158 17.74 -16.75 -5.59
CA CYS A 158 17.21 -15.40 -5.49
C CYS A 158 17.65 -14.73 -4.19
N PRO A 159 18.40 -13.64 -4.23
CA PRO A 159 18.90 -13.01 -3.00
C PRO A 159 17.78 -12.31 -2.23
N ASP A 160 17.84 -12.35 -0.91
CA ASP A 160 16.85 -11.75 -0.01
C ASP A 160 16.74 -10.23 -0.13
N GLY A 161 17.85 -9.53 -0.40
CA GLY A 161 17.87 -8.07 -0.48
C GLY A 161 16.84 -7.49 -1.47
N PRO A 162 16.79 -7.94 -2.74
CA PRO A 162 15.74 -7.57 -3.69
C PRO A 162 14.32 -7.91 -3.21
N ARG A 163 14.12 -9.05 -2.55
CA ARG A 163 12.84 -9.49 -1.98
C ARG A 163 12.36 -8.52 -0.91
N TYR A 164 13.20 -8.17 0.07
CA TYR A 164 12.89 -7.15 1.08
C TYR A 164 12.55 -5.80 0.45
N LYS A 165 13.32 -5.39 -0.57
CA LYS A 165 13.07 -4.13 -1.28
C LYS A 165 11.72 -4.15 -1.99
N ALA A 166 11.37 -5.24 -2.64
CA ALA A 166 10.08 -5.42 -3.30
C ALA A 166 8.92 -5.31 -2.29
N CYS A 167 8.99 -6.06 -1.18
CA CYS A 167 7.98 -6.01 -0.13
C CYS A 167 7.85 -4.61 0.51
N GLY A 168 8.97 -3.94 0.80
CA GLY A 168 8.97 -2.61 1.39
C GLY A 168 8.33 -1.55 0.49
N ASN A 169 8.56 -1.64 -0.83
CA ASN A 169 8.00 -0.74 -1.84
C ASN A 169 6.56 -1.12 -2.27
N SER A 170 6.13 -2.34 -1.99
CA SER A 170 4.80 -2.81 -2.40
C SER A 170 3.69 -2.17 -1.58
N MET A 171 2.47 -2.38 -2.01
CA MET A 171 1.24 -1.99 -1.30
C MET A 171 0.59 -3.22 -0.68
N ALA A 172 -0.14 -3.02 0.42
CA ALA A 172 -0.91 -4.07 1.07
C ALA A 172 -1.99 -4.62 0.12
N VAL A 173 -1.87 -5.89 -0.26
CA VAL A 173 -2.71 -6.53 -1.29
C VAL A 173 -4.22 -6.44 -0.99
N PRO A 174 -4.71 -6.70 0.25
CA PRO A 174 -6.13 -6.55 0.55
C PRO A 174 -6.66 -5.13 0.36
N VAL A 175 -5.87 -4.11 0.70
CA VAL A 175 -6.24 -2.70 0.49
C VAL A 175 -6.39 -2.41 -0.99
N MET A 176 -5.41 -2.85 -1.81
CA MET A 176 -5.43 -2.67 -3.26
C MET A 176 -6.62 -3.37 -3.92
N ARG A 177 -6.88 -4.61 -3.52
CA ARG A 177 -8.03 -5.38 -4.02
C ARG A 177 -9.36 -4.68 -3.72
N TRP A 178 -9.49 -4.15 -2.51
CA TRP A 178 -10.68 -3.45 -2.08
C TRP A 178 -10.94 -2.15 -2.86
N ILE A 179 -9.92 -1.29 -2.94
CA ILE A 179 -10.03 -0.02 -3.68
C ILE A 179 -10.27 -0.31 -5.16
N GLY A 180 -9.54 -1.27 -5.74
CA GLY A 180 -9.72 -1.69 -7.13
C GLY A 180 -11.14 -2.18 -7.44
N ALA A 181 -11.73 -2.99 -6.55
CA ALA A 181 -13.12 -3.44 -6.72
C ALA A 181 -14.12 -2.29 -6.67
N ARG A 182 -13.89 -1.27 -5.84
CA ARG A 182 -14.72 -0.07 -5.81
C ARG A 182 -14.59 0.77 -7.08
N ILE A 183 -13.36 0.97 -7.57
CA ILE A 183 -13.11 1.65 -8.86
C ILE A 183 -13.84 0.93 -9.99
N GLN A 184 -13.76 -0.40 -10.04
CA GLN A 184 -14.46 -1.21 -11.04
C GLN A 184 -15.98 -1.04 -10.94
N LYS A 185 -16.54 -0.99 -9.73
CA LYS A 185 -17.97 -0.76 -9.53
C LYS A 185 -18.40 0.61 -10.06
N VAL A 186 -17.63 1.66 -9.80
CA VAL A 186 -17.88 3.01 -10.32
C VAL A 186 -17.80 3.02 -11.84
N ASP A 187 -16.80 2.38 -12.45
CA ASP A 187 -16.69 2.27 -13.91
C ASP A 187 -17.91 1.57 -14.53
N GLN A 188 -18.47 0.57 -13.85
CA GLN A 188 -19.72 -0.09 -14.29
C GLN A 188 -20.92 0.87 -14.25
N ILE A 189 -21.03 1.70 -13.19
CA ILE A 189 -22.09 2.70 -13.08
C ILE A 189 -21.98 3.74 -14.20
N ILE A 190 -20.76 4.24 -14.44
CA ILE A 190 -20.50 5.19 -15.54
C ILE A 190 -20.89 4.59 -16.90
N LYS A 191 -20.55 3.33 -17.16
CA LYS A 191 -20.90 2.64 -18.42
C LYS A 191 -22.40 2.41 -18.57
N ALA A 192 -23.11 2.19 -17.46
CA ALA A 192 -24.56 2.00 -17.48
C ALA A 192 -25.33 3.32 -17.67
N ASN A 193 -24.75 4.44 -17.29
CA ASN A 193 -25.31 5.79 -17.39
C ASN A 193 -24.33 6.69 -18.15
N PRO A 194 -24.14 6.49 -19.47
CA PRO A 194 -23.29 7.36 -20.25
C PRO A 194 -23.88 8.76 -20.21
N THR A 195 -23.09 9.76 -19.73
CA THR A 195 -23.45 11.15 -19.91
C THR A 195 -23.61 11.39 -21.41
N VAL A 196 -24.78 11.86 -21.81
CA VAL A 196 -24.99 12.30 -23.19
C VAL A 196 -24.07 13.50 -23.37
N ASP A 197 -22.98 13.30 -24.14
CA ASP A 197 -22.14 14.41 -24.56
C ASP A 197 -23.03 15.37 -25.38
N ASN A 198 -23.34 16.51 -24.76
CA ASN A 198 -23.94 17.65 -25.47
C ASN A 198 -22.83 18.53 -26.06
#